data_d13f64f16ece29198f5ae36fcb880468
#
_entry.id   d13f64f16ece29198f5ae36fcb880468
#
_cell.length_a   1.000
_cell.length_b   1.000
_cell.length_c   1.000
_cell.angle_alpha   90.00
_cell.angle_beta   90.00
_cell.angle_gamma   90.00
#
_symmetry.space_group_name_H-M   'P 1'
#
loop_
_entity.id
_entity.type
_entity.pdbx_description
1 polymer ?
#
loop_
_entity_poly.entity_id
_entity_poly.type
_entity_poly.pdbx_seq_one_letter_code
_entity_poly.pdbx_strand_id
1 'polypeptide(L)'
;MIRVLFVCHGNICRSTMTQFVFQHMVNDQGLKDKFYIDSAATSREEIGNPPHYGTVNKLRQEGIPVLKHRAIQMTKQDYKEYDYIIGMDAWNLRNM
;
A
#
# COMPACT_ATOMS: atom_id res chain seq x y z
N MET A 1 3.96 -17.23 -5.35
CA MET A 1 3.39 -15.86 -5.32
C MET A 1 4.31 -14.94 -4.54
N ILE A 2 4.61 -13.80 -5.10
CA ILE A 2 5.45 -12.78 -4.44
C ILE A 2 4.52 -11.85 -3.66
N ARG A 3 4.77 -11.69 -2.37
CA ARG A 3 3.97 -10.85 -1.47
C ARG A 3 4.71 -9.56 -1.14
N VAL A 4 4.11 -8.42 -1.45
CA VAL A 4 4.70 -7.10 -1.29
C VAL A 4 3.80 -6.23 -0.42
N LEU A 5 4.37 -5.63 0.63
CA LEU A 5 3.68 -4.71 1.52
C LEU A 5 4.34 -3.33 1.45
N PHE A 6 3.57 -2.32 1.10
CA PHE A 6 4.01 -0.93 1.14
C PHE A 6 3.60 -0.30 2.47
N VAL A 7 4.48 0.45 3.10
CA VAL A 7 4.26 1.00 4.44
C VAL A 7 4.52 2.51 4.46
N CYS A 8 3.60 3.26 5.05
CA CYS A 8 3.82 4.67 5.39
C CYS A 8 3.20 4.96 6.75
N HIS A 9 3.28 6.21 7.23
CA HIS A 9 2.81 6.54 8.57
C HIS A 9 1.32 6.23 8.77
N GLY A 10 0.45 6.75 7.91
CA GLY A 10 -1.01 6.64 8.09
C GLY A 10 -1.72 5.62 7.22
N ASN A 11 -1.08 5.11 6.17
CA ASN A 11 -1.69 4.20 5.18
C ASN A 11 -2.94 4.77 4.50
N ILE A 12 -2.95 6.07 4.25
CA ILE A 12 -4.04 6.73 3.51
C ILE A 12 -3.55 7.51 2.29
N CYS A 13 -2.25 7.71 2.13
CA CYS A 13 -1.69 8.54 1.06
C CYS A 13 -0.61 7.79 0.27
N ARG A 14 0.66 7.87 0.71
CA ARG A 14 1.79 7.36 -0.06
C ARG A 14 1.77 5.85 -0.27
N SER A 15 1.55 5.07 0.78
CA SER A 15 1.55 3.62 0.65
C SER A 15 0.36 3.12 -0.16
N THR A 16 -0.82 3.74 -0.01
CA THR A 16 -1.99 3.38 -0.80
C THR A 16 -1.82 3.75 -2.26
N MET A 17 -1.26 4.93 -2.55
CA MET A 17 -0.97 5.35 -3.92
C MET A 17 -0.01 4.37 -4.58
N THR A 18 1.09 4.02 -3.90
CA THR A 18 2.08 3.08 -4.42
C THR A 18 1.48 1.69 -4.62
N GLN A 19 0.66 1.23 -3.69
CA GLN A 19 -0.05 -0.04 -3.81
C GLN A 19 -0.89 -0.08 -5.09
N PHE A 20 -1.71 0.94 -5.32
CA PHE A 20 -2.64 0.96 -6.45
C PHE A 20 -1.91 1.10 -7.79
N VAL A 21 -0.87 1.93 -7.84
CA VAL A 21 -0.04 2.08 -9.04
C VAL A 21 0.65 0.75 -9.37
N PHE A 22 1.25 0.11 -8.39
CA PHE A 22 1.95 -1.16 -8.62
C PHE A 22 0.98 -2.26 -9.02
N GLN A 23 -0.19 -2.33 -8.38
CA GLN A 23 -1.22 -3.28 -8.75
C GLN A 23 -1.67 -3.08 -10.21
N HIS A 24 -1.84 -1.83 -10.63
CA HIS A 24 -2.19 -1.51 -12.00
C HIS A 24 -1.12 -1.96 -12.99
N MET A 25 0.15 -1.70 -12.68
CA MET A 25 1.27 -2.12 -13.50
C MET A 25 1.34 -3.65 -13.63
N VAL A 26 1.15 -4.35 -12.53
CA VAL A 26 1.16 -5.82 -12.48
C VAL A 26 0.01 -6.38 -13.32
N ASN A 27 -1.17 -5.78 -13.23
CA ASN A 27 -2.33 -6.21 -14.00
C ASN A 27 -2.10 -6.00 -15.50
N ASP A 28 -1.53 -4.85 -15.89
CA ASP A 28 -1.23 -4.54 -17.28
C ASP A 28 -0.21 -5.49 -17.91
N GLN A 29 0.71 -5.99 -17.10
CA GLN A 29 1.73 -6.95 -17.56
C GLN A 29 1.24 -8.39 -17.55
N GLY A 30 0.00 -8.64 -17.15
CA GLY A 30 -0.53 -10.00 -17.06
C GLY A 30 0.05 -10.80 -15.90
N LEU A 31 0.57 -10.15 -14.88
CA LEU A 31 1.26 -10.79 -13.75
C LEU A 31 0.44 -10.82 -12.46
N LYS A 32 -0.83 -10.47 -12.54
CA LYS A 32 -1.71 -10.34 -11.37
C LYS A 32 -1.71 -11.61 -10.48
N ASP A 33 -1.65 -12.79 -11.07
CA ASP A 33 -1.68 -14.04 -10.33
C ASP A 33 -0.34 -14.40 -9.67
N LYS A 34 0.70 -13.62 -9.94
CA LYS A 34 2.04 -13.84 -9.39
C LYS A 34 2.39 -12.93 -8.23
N PHE A 35 1.54 -11.94 -7.93
CA PHE A 35 1.78 -10.95 -6.89
C PHE A 35 0.58 -10.82 -5.97
N TYR A 36 0.85 -10.72 -4.67
CA TYR A 36 -0.09 -10.27 -3.66
C TYR A 36 0.42 -8.94 -3.12
N ILE A 37 -0.35 -7.88 -3.29
CA ILE A 37 0.09 -6.51 -3.01
C ILE A 37 -0.88 -5.86 -2.03
N ASP A 38 -0.34 -5.30 -0.94
CA ASP A 38 -1.13 -4.60 0.05
C ASP A 38 -0.32 -3.43 0.61
N SER A 39 -0.91 -2.68 1.52
CA SER A 39 -0.26 -1.58 2.21
C SER A 39 -0.73 -1.50 3.66
N ALA A 40 0.09 -0.91 4.51
CA ALA A 40 -0.20 -0.79 5.94
C ALA A 40 0.44 0.47 6.52
N ALA A 41 0.07 0.81 7.75
CA ALA A 41 0.57 1.95 8.47
C ALA A 41 1.51 1.53 9.60
N THR A 42 2.46 2.40 9.95
CA THR A 42 3.24 2.25 11.17
C THR A 42 2.46 2.77 12.38
N SER A 43 1.52 3.71 12.19
CA SER A 43 0.74 4.31 13.28
C SER A 43 -0.70 3.81 13.30
N ARG A 44 -1.44 4.20 14.36
CA ARG A 44 -2.86 3.89 14.51
C ARG A 44 -3.76 5.07 14.17
N GLU A 45 -3.21 6.21 13.79
CA GLU A 45 -3.96 7.46 13.65
C GLU A 45 -5.09 7.38 12.64
N GLU A 46 -4.91 6.63 11.57
CA GLU A 46 -5.85 6.57 10.46
C GLU A 46 -6.50 5.18 10.28
N ILE A 47 -6.37 4.28 11.26
CA ILE A 47 -6.94 2.93 11.14
C ILE A 47 -8.41 2.99 10.78
N GLY A 48 -8.79 2.25 9.75
CA GLY A 48 -10.16 2.16 9.26
C GLY A 48 -10.55 3.24 8.27
N ASN A 49 -9.71 4.25 8.07
CA ASN A 49 -10.01 5.33 7.12
C ASN A 49 -9.69 4.92 5.68
N PRO A 50 -10.48 5.41 4.71
CA PRO A 50 -10.19 5.19 3.29
C PRO A 50 -8.99 6.03 2.86
N PRO A 51 -8.46 5.81 1.63
CA PRO A 51 -7.40 6.65 1.09
C PRO A 51 -7.80 8.12 1.08
N HIS A 52 -6.82 8.99 1.32
CA HIS A 52 -7.02 10.43 1.33
C HIS A 52 -7.58 10.90 -0.03
N TYR A 53 -8.50 11.88 -0.01
CA TYR A 53 -9.15 12.33 -1.25
C TYR A 53 -8.18 12.83 -2.31
N GLY A 54 -7.08 13.48 -1.92
CA GLY A 54 -6.06 13.94 -2.85
C GLY A 54 -5.38 12.78 -3.58
N THR A 55 -5.13 11.67 -2.87
CA THR A 55 -4.62 10.43 -3.45
C THR A 55 -5.60 9.86 -4.47
N VAL A 56 -6.86 9.78 -4.11
CA VAL A 56 -7.93 9.28 -4.99
C VAL A 56 -8.02 10.12 -6.25
N ASN A 57 -8.02 11.45 -6.09
CA ASN A 57 -8.12 12.38 -7.22
C ASN A 57 -6.93 12.23 -8.17
N LYS A 58 -5.71 12.12 -7.63
CA LYS A 58 -4.50 11.97 -8.45
C LYS A 58 -4.53 10.66 -9.24
N LEU A 59 -4.90 9.56 -8.58
CA LEU A 59 -5.01 8.27 -9.24
C LEU A 59 -6.03 8.30 -10.39
N ARG A 60 -7.17 8.94 -10.16
CA ARG A 60 -8.20 9.10 -11.21
C ARG A 60 -7.71 9.93 -12.38
N GLN A 61 -6.96 11.01 -12.11
CA GLN A 61 -6.37 11.84 -13.18
C GLN A 61 -5.41 11.03 -14.05
N GLU A 62 -4.68 10.08 -13.45
CA GLU A 62 -3.71 9.25 -14.16
C GLU A 62 -4.35 7.98 -14.76
N GLY A 63 -5.65 7.81 -14.64
CA GLY A 63 -6.35 6.65 -15.18
C GLY A 63 -6.07 5.36 -14.43
N ILE A 64 -5.65 5.44 -13.15
CA ILE A 64 -5.34 4.28 -12.33
C ILE A 64 -6.56 3.91 -11.49
N PRO A 65 -7.03 2.65 -11.53
CA PRO A 65 -8.17 2.22 -10.73
C PRO A 65 -7.94 2.41 -9.24
N VAL A 66 -8.93 2.99 -8.56
CA VAL A 66 -8.91 3.15 -7.10
C VAL A 66 -9.55 1.92 -6.47
N LEU A 67 -8.75 1.14 -5.76
CA LEU A 67 -9.21 -0.10 -5.14
C LEU A 67 -9.79 0.19 -3.76
N LYS A 68 -10.64 -0.73 -3.27
CA LYS A 68 -11.13 -0.64 -1.91
C LYS A 68 -9.99 -0.92 -0.94
N HIS A 69 -9.74 0.02 -0.05
CA HIS A 69 -8.72 -0.14 0.98
C HIS A 69 -9.05 0.76 2.17
N ARG A 70 -8.84 0.24 3.37
CA ARG A 70 -8.91 1.03 4.59
C ARG A 70 -7.60 0.88 5.34
N ALA A 71 -7.15 1.96 5.97
CA ALA A 71 -5.87 1.96 6.67
C ALA A 71 -5.85 0.87 7.73
N ILE A 72 -4.78 0.06 7.70
CA ILE A 72 -4.51 -0.99 8.69
C ILE A 72 -3.11 -0.77 9.24
N GLN A 73 -2.90 -1.16 10.49
CA GLN A 73 -1.57 -1.06 11.08
C GLN A 73 -0.75 -2.32 10.75
N MET A 74 0.52 -2.11 10.42
CA MET A 74 1.47 -3.19 10.23
C MET A 74 1.64 -3.98 11.52
N THR A 75 1.72 -5.31 11.41
CA THR A 75 1.89 -6.22 12.54
C THR A 75 3.18 -7.01 12.44
N LYS A 76 3.57 -7.68 13.54
CA LYS A 76 4.72 -8.57 13.52
C LYS A 76 4.53 -9.74 12.57
N GLN A 77 3.30 -10.17 12.38
CA GLN A 77 2.95 -11.25 11.45
C GLN A 77 3.29 -10.89 10.02
N ASP A 78 3.19 -9.61 9.66
CA ASP A 78 3.51 -9.13 8.31
C ASP A 78 4.96 -9.43 7.91
N TYR A 79 5.90 -9.37 8.86
CA TYR A 79 7.29 -9.72 8.58
C TYR A 79 7.47 -11.17 8.12
N LYS A 80 6.58 -12.05 8.54
CA LYS A 80 6.62 -13.46 8.18
C LYS A 80 5.88 -13.73 6.88
N GLU A 81 4.84 -12.96 6.59
CA GLU A 81 3.95 -13.21 5.46
C GLU A 81 4.42 -12.57 4.15
N TYR A 82 5.14 -11.45 4.24
CA TYR A 82 5.54 -10.69 3.05
C TYR A 82 6.99 -10.94 2.68
N ASP A 83 7.23 -11.12 1.37
CA ASP A 83 8.57 -11.28 0.83
C ASP A 83 9.32 -9.95 0.80
N TYR A 84 8.59 -8.85 0.55
CA TYR A 84 9.14 -7.50 0.51
C TYR A 84 8.26 -6.56 1.32
N ILE A 85 8.89 -5.80 2.21
CA ILE A 85 8.22 -4.74 2.99
C ILE A 85 8.95 -3.45 2.67
N ILE A 86 8.25 -2.51 2.01
CA ILE A 86 8.86 -1.31 1.46
C ILE A 86 8.31 -0.08 2.18
N GLY A 87 9.17 0.60 2.94
CA GLY A 87 8.85 1.86 3.61
C GLY A 87 8.99 3.03 2.65
N MET A 88 8.16 4.06 2.83
CA MET A 88 8.13 5.21 1.95
C MET A 88 9.23 6.24 2.26
N ASP A 89 9.77 6.24 3.49
CA ASP A 89 10.88 7.09 3.89
C ASP A 89 11.65 6.49 5.08
N ALA A 90 12.72 7.16 5.50
CA ALA A 90 13.56 6.67 6.59
C ALA A 90 12.81 6.56 7.92
N TRP A 91 11.84 7.45 8.19
CA TRP A 91 11.02 7.39 9.39
C TRP A 91 10.17 6.12 9.42
N ASN A 92 9.58 5.75 8.29
CA ASN A 92 8.82 4.50 8.18
C ASN A 92 9.71 3.29 8.45
N LEU A 93 10.93 3.29 7.91
CA LEU A 93 11.87 2.20 8.12
C LEU A 93 12.23 2.02 9.59
N ARG A 94 12.35 3.11 10.34
CA ARG A 94 12.63 3.06 11.79
C ARG A 94 11.48 2.49 12.59
N ASN A 95 10.24 2.71 12.15
CA ASN A 95 9.03 2.34 12.88
C ASN A 95 8.41 1.02 12.44
N MET A 96 9.02 0.38 11.47
CA MET A 96 8.57 -0.92 10.98
C MET A 96 8.89 -2.09 11.93
#